data_694ca2098b0822694041e1a7c21c3559
#
_entry.id   694ca2098b0822694041e1a7c21c3559
#
_cell.length_a   1.000
_cell.length_b   1.000
_cell.length_c   1.000
_cell.angle_alpha   90.00
_cell.angle_beta   90.00
_cell.angle_gamma   90.00
#
_symmetry.space_group_name_H-M   'P 1'
#
loop_
_entity.id
_entity.type
_entity.pdbx_description
1 polymer ?
#
loop_
_entity_poly.entity_id
_entity_poly.type
_entity_poly.pdbx_seq_one_letter_code
_entity_poly.pdbx_strand_id
1 'polypeptide(L)'
;LKYNLIDISSSNDIKDSKSLVSLYAKNQIHKEVEFTSKIAIKNGCGIKHLGLIYKRYLLDLGYDVTEATNAIHSNGQLNFGHSATKIFFHKKNKDSAIYLSTALGIDKTQIFEDYNNTNFHDLTLVIGKNYNKLKSFKTAKTFNPFHYD
;
A
#
# COMPACT_ATOMS: atom_id res chain seq x y z
N LEU A 1 28.81 2.16 10.68
CA LEU A 1 27.46 2.70 10.81
C LEU A 1 27.45 3.98 11.61
N LYS A 2 26.59 4.85 11.21
CA LYS A 2 26.60 6.22 11.74
C LYS A 2 26.30 6.30 13.22
N TYR A 3 25.48 5.41 13.72
CA TYR A 3 25.15 5.43 15.13
C TYR A 3 26.35 5.12 16.05
N ASN A 4 27.43 4.63 15.51
CA ASN A 4 28.65 4.46 16.27
C ASN A 4 29.21 5.79 16.74
N LEU A 5 28.79 6.86 16.12
CA LEU A 5 29.20 8.19 16.49
C LEU A 5 28.47 8.74 17.70
N ILE A 6 27.46 8.05 18.17
CA ILE A 6 26.75 8.45 19.36
C ILE A 6 27.69 8.33 20.55
N ASP A 7 27.88 9.43 21.22
CA ASP A 7 28.71 9.44 22.41
C ASP A 7 27.90 8.89 23.59
N ILE A 8 28.30 7.73 24.06
CA ILE A 8 27.60 7.05 25.14
C ILE A 8 28.37 7.22 26.44
N SER A 9 28.61 8.45 26.80
CA SER A 9 29.33 8.76 28.03
C SER A 9 28.43 8.83 29.24
N SER A 10 27.12 9.00 29.06
CA SER A 10 26.16 9.08 30.14
C SER A 10 25.12 7.98 30.02
N SER A 11 24.43 7.68 31.13
CA SER A 11 23.35 6.69 31.14
C SER A 11 22.17 7.14 30.28
N ASN A 12 21.92 8.45 30.22
CA ASN A 12 20.86 8.98 29.37
C ASN A 12 21.17 8.75 27.89
N ASP A 13 22.40 8.98 27.48
CA ASP A 13 22.81 8.74 26.11
C ASP A 13 22.68 7.26 25.75
N ILE A 14 23.02 6.37 26.66
CA ILE A 14 22.87 4.93 26.43
C ILE A 14 21.42 4.58 26.24
N LYS A 15 20.52 5.13 27.08
CA LYS A 15 19.10 4.87 26.98
C LYS A 15 18.52 5.38 25.66
N ASP A 16 18.88 6.59 25.28
CA ASP A 16 18.40 7.19 24.04
C ASP A 16 18.93 6.41 22.82
N SER A 17 20.18 5.98 22.89
CA SER A 17 20.78 5.20 21.82
C SER A 17 20.04 3.88 21.60
N LYS A 18 19.71 3.15 22.66
CA LYS A 18 18.95 1.91 22.57
C LYS A 18 17.55 2.15 22.01
N SER A 19 16.92 3.23 22.42
CA SER A 19 15.59 3.59 21.93
C SER A 19 15.61 3.89 20.43
N LEU A 20 16.60 4.64 19.96
CA LEU A 20 16.76 4.96 18.55
C LEU A 20 17.05 3.73 17.70
N VAL A 21 17.91 2.84 18.18
CA VAL A 21 18.22 1.59 17.47
C VAL A 21 16.97 0.72 17.36
N SER A 22 16.19 0.63 18.41
CA SER A 22 14.94 -0.14 18.41
C SER A 22 13.95 0.42 17.38
N LEU A 23 13.79 1.75 17.32
CA LEU A 23 12.92 2.38 16.35
C LEU A 23 13.41 2.15 14.92
N TYR A 24 14.71 2.26 14.69
CA TYR A 24 15.29 2.03 13.38
C TYR A 24 15.05 0.60 12.90
N ALA A 25 15.32 -0.38 13.77
CA ALA A 25 15.11 -1.79 13.44
C ALA A 25 13.62 -2.06 13.12
N LYS A 26 12.71 -1.50 13.91
CA LYS A 26 11.28 -1.64 13.67
C LYS A 26 10.88 -1.06 12.32
N ASN A 27 11.38 0.12 11.98
CA ASN A 27 11.09 0.75 10.70
C ASN A 27 11.62 -0.06 9.52
N GLN A 28 12.80 -0.66 9.66
CA GLN A 28 13.37 -1.50 8.61
C GLN A 28 12.56 -2.77 8.38
N ILE A 29 12.11 -3.42 9.45
CA ILE A 29 11.26 -4.60 9.36
C ILE A 29 9.97 -4.24 8.63
N HIS A 30 9.35 -3.13 8.99
CA HIS A 30 8.12 -2.68 8.35
C HIS A 30 8.33 -2.36 6.87
N LYS A 31 9.44 -1.71 6.51
CA LYS A 31 9.77 -1.43 5.12
C LYS A 31 9.92 -2.70 4.31
N GLU A 32 10.61 -3.70 4.85
CA GLU A 32 10.79 -4.98 4.16
C GLU A 32 9.44 -5.65 3.90
N VAL A 33 8.57 -5.70 4.89
CA VAL A 33 7.23 -6.25 4.74
C VAL A 33 6.44 -5.46 3.69
N GLU A 34 6.53 -4.14 3.72
CA GLU A 34 5.84 -3.26 2.78
C GLU A 34 6.28 -3.53 1.33
N PHE A 35 7.58 -3.62 1.07
CA PHE A 35 8.09 -3.75 -0.29
C PHE A 35 8.13 -5.18 -0.81
N THR A 36 8.08 -6.18 0.04
CA THR A 36 8.04 -7.57 -0.40
C THR A 36 6.62 -8.08 -0.60
N SER A 37 5.62 -7.41 -0.06
CA SER A 37 4.23 -7.80 -0.25
C SER A 37 3.79 -7.59 -1.69
N LYS A 38 3.20 -8.62 -2.27
CA LYS A 38 2.71 -8.57 -3.64
C LYS A 38 1.32 -7.97 -3.67
N ILE A 39 1.14 -6.94 -4.48
CA ILE A 39 -0.10 -6.19 -4.55
C ILE A 39 -0.77 -6.43 -5.88
N ALA A 40 -2.05 -6.80 -5.84
CA ALA A 40 -2.94 -6.77 -7.01
C ALA A 40 -3.81 -5.53 -6.91
N ILE A 41 -3.94 -4.81 -8.03
CA ILE A 41 -4.81 -3.62 -8.10
C ILE A 41 -6.03 -3.98 -8.91
N LYS A 42 -7.20 -3.65 -8.38
CA LYS A 42 -8.49 -3.85 -9.06
C LYS A 42 -9.18 -2.51 -9.24
N ASN A 43 -9.49 -2.15 -10.47
CA ASN A 43 -10.29 -0.97 -10.74
C ASN A 43 -11.77 -1.30 -10.47
N GLY A 44 -12.30 -0.75 -9.39
CA GLY A 44 -13.67 -1.00 -8.94
C GLY A 44 -14.65 0.13 -9.22
N CYS A 45 -14.24 1.14 -9.98
CA CYS A 45 -15.10 2.28 -10.29
C CYS A 45 -15.25 2.56 -11.78
N GLY A 46 -14.53 1.86 -12.64
CA GLY A 46 -14.67 1.98 -14.08
C GLY A 46 -14.00 3.19 -14.73
N ILE A 47 -13.22 3.92 -13.97
CA ILE A 47 -12.47 5.07 -14.51
C ILE A 47 -11.31 4.55 -15.35
N LYS A 48 -11.25 4.99 -16.58
CA LYS A 48 -10.29 4.51 -17.58
C LYS A 48 -8.85 4.74 -17.09
N HIS A 49 -8.02 3.72 -17.22
CA HIS A 49 -6.59 3.74 -16.89
C HIS A 49 -6.26 3.89 -15.40
N LEU A 50 -7.25 3.93 -14.51
CA LEU A 50 -7.01 4.21 -13.09
C LEU A 50 -6.14 3.13 -12.43
N GLY A 51 -6.39 1.86 -12.76
CA GLY A 51 -5.56 0.77 -12.26
C GLY A 51 -4.11 0.89 -12.69
N LEU A 52 -3.88 1.25 -13.95
CA LEU A 52 -2.53 1.43 -14.49
C LEU A 52 -1.82 2.62 -13.85
N ILE A 53 -2.55 3.70 -13.62
CA ILE A 53 -2.02 4.90 -12.94
C ILE A 53 -1.50 4.51 -11.57
N TYR A 54 -2.31 3.82 -10.77
CA TYR A 54 -1.91 3.40 -9.44
C TYR A 54 -0.80 2.34 -9.45
N LYS A 55 -0.81 1.47 -10.44
CA LYS A 55 0.29 0.51 -10.61
C LYS A 55 1.63 1.23 -10.79
N ARG A 56 1.68 2.20 -11.69
CA ARG A 56 2.90 2.97 -11.95
C ARG A 56 3.32 3.76 -10.72
N TYR A 57 2.37 4.37 -10.05
CA TYR A 57 2.64 5.14 -8.84
C TYR A 57 3.24 4.25 -7.75
N LEU A 58 2.64 3.10 -7.49
CA LEU A 58 3.11 2.18 -6.46
C LEU A 58 4.46 1.56 -6.82
N LEU A 59 4.68 1.22 -8.09
CA LEU A 59 5.99 0.75 -8.54
C LEU A 59 7.06 1.81 -8.32
N ASP A 60 6.75 3.07 -8.57
CA ASP A 60 7.68 4.17 -8.33
C ASP A 60 8.00 4.31 -6.84
N LEU A 61 7.03 4.04 -5.97
CA LEU A 61 7.25 4.04 -4.52
C LEU A 61 8.04 2.81 -4.03
N GLY A 62 8.29 1.84 -4.90
CA GLY A 62 9.05 0.65 -4.55
C GLY A 62 8.22 -0.57 -4.19
N TYR A 63 6.90 -0.51 -4.32
CA TYR A 63 6.04 -1.66 -4.06
C TYR A 63 6.11 -2.69 -5.19
N ASP A 64 5.84 -3.94 -4.86
CA ASP A 64 5.74 -5.03 -5.84
C ASP A 64 4.29 -5.17 -6.29
N VAL A 65 3.98 -4.66 -7.47
CA VAL A 65 2.64 -4.73 -8.05
C VAL A 65 2.63 -5.78 -9.15
N THR A 66 1.89 -6.86 -8.93
CA THR A 66 1.88 -8.01 -9.83
C THR A 66 0.85 -7.88 -10.95
N GLU A 67 -0.26 -7.20 -10.70
CA GLU A 67 -1.28 -7.00 -11.72
C GLU A 67 -2.10 -5.74 -11.45
N ALA A 68 -2.70 -5.20 -12.51
CA ALA A 68 -3.70 -4.15 -12.42
C ALA A 68 -4.80 -4.49 -13.42
N THR A 69 -5.95 -4.93 -12.91
CA THR A 69 -7.09 -5.40 -13.69
C THR A 69 -8.37 -4.74 -13.21
N ASN A 70 -9.47 -5.03 -13.86
CA ASN A 70 -10.77 -4.56 -13.41
C ASN A 70 -11.33 -5.46 -12.32
N ALA A 71 -12.05 -4.89 -11.39
CA ALA A 71 -12.79 -5.66 -10.41
C ALA A 71 -13.92 -6.43 -11.09
N ILE A 72 -14.17 -7.65 -10.66
CA ILE A 72 -15.19 -8.51 -11.22
C ILE A 72 -16.05 -9.11 -10.10
N HIS A 73 -17.28 -9.45 -10.46
CA HIS A 73 -18.13 -10.27 -9.62
C HIS A 73 -17.69 -11.74 -9.68
N SER A 74 -18.25 -12.57 -8.80
CA SER A 74 -17.94 -14.00 -8.80
C SER A 74 -18.31 -14.71 -10.12
N ASN A 75 -19.27 -14.15 -10.87
CA ASN A 75 -19.65 -14.68 -12.17
C ASN A 75 -18.75 -14.18 -13.32
N GLY A 76 -17.70 -13.42 -13.03
CA GLY A 76 -16.76 -12.91 -14.02
C GLY A 76 -17.17 -11.60 -14.68
N GLN A 77 -18.34 -11.07 -14.40
CA GLN A 77 -18.77 -9.79 -14.96
C GLN A 77 -18.08 -8.63 -14.22
N LEU A 78 -17.89 -7.51 -14.93
CA LEU A 78 -17.26 -6.32 -14.38
C LEU A 78 -18.06 -5.79 -13.19
N ASN A 79 -17.33 -5.42 -12.14
CA ASN A 79 -17.93 -4.84 -10.96
C ASN A 79 -17.34 -3.46 -10.69
N PHE A 80 -17.99 -2.44 -11.22
CA PHE A 80 -17.59 -1.05 -11.00
C PHE A 80 -18.47 -0.35 -9.95
N GLY A 81 -19.09 -1.14 -9.08
CA GLY A 81 -19.98 -0.63 -8.04
C GLY A 81 -19.30 -0.34 -6.72
N HIS A 82 -17.98 -0.36 -6.65
CA HIS A 82 -17.28 -0.08 -5.41
C HIS A 82 -17.30 1.41 -5.10
N SER A 83 -17.98 1.78 -4.04
CA SER A 83 -18.09 3.19 -3.64
C SER A 83 -16.82 3.67 -2.92
N ALA A 84 -16.18 2.81 -2.16
CA ALA A 84 -15.00 3.15 -1.37
C ALA A 84 -13.79 2.33 -1.83
N THR A 85 -12.62 2.96 -1.77
CA THR A 85 -11.35 2.27 -2.00
C THR A 85 -11.03 1.43 -0.78
N LYS A 86 -10.67 0.16 -1.01
CA LYS A 86 -10.47 -0.82 0.05
C LYS A 86 -9.17 -1.57 -0.16
N ILE A 87 -8.62 -2.07 0.95
CA ILE A 87 -7.47 -2.95 0.91
C ILE A 87 -7.88 -4.27 1.57
N PHE A 88 -7.64 -5.36 0.87
CA PHE A 88 -7.81 -6.71 1.41
C PHE A 88 -6.44 -7.30 1.63
N PHE A 89 -6.24 -7.93 2.78
CA PHE A 89 -4.96 -8.58 3.09
C PHE A 89 -5.17 -10.07 3.31
N HIS A 90 -4.15 -10.84 2.97
CA HIS A 90 -4.14 -12.29 3.13
C HIS A 90 -3.22 -12.69 4.26
N LYS A 91 -3.71 -13.53 5.18
CA LYS A 91 -2.92 -14.13 6.25
C LYS A 91 -2.19 -13.10 7.11
N LYS A 92 -0.86 -13.11 7.09
CA LYS A 92 -0.02 -12.30 7.99
C LYS A 92 0.29 -10.92 7.46
N ASN A 93 -0.41 -10.46 6.42
CA ASN A 93 -0.07 -9.21 5.74
C ASN A 93 -0.86 -8.00 6.25
N LYS A 94 -1.38 -8.07 7.48
CA LYS A 94 -2.15 -6.96 8.06
C LYS A 94 -1.31 -5.69 8.19
N ASP A 95 -0.08 -5.82 8.65
CA ASP A 95 0.80 -4.65 8.83
C ASP A 95 1.12 -4.01 7.48
N SER A 96 1.36 -4.81 6.45
CA SER A 96 1.57 -4.30 5.10
C SER A 96 0.35 -3.53 4.61
N ALA A 97 -0.85 -4.03 4.88
CA ALA A 97 -2.09 -3.36 4.52
C ALA A 97 -2.22 -2.01 5.22
N ILE A 98 -1.88 -1.95 6.49
CA ILE A 98 -1.92 -0.71 7.26
C ILE A 98 -0.94 0.32 6.67
N TYR A 99 0.27 -0.12 6.33
CA TYR A 99 1.27 0.76 5.71
C TYR A 99 0.79 1.29 4.36
N LEU A 100 0.24 0.41 3.54
CA LEU A 100 -0.30 0.82 2.26
C LEU A 100 -1.45 1.82 2.42
N SER A 101 -2.34 1.58 3.38
CA SER A 101 -3.45 2.49 3.65
C SER A 101 -2.97 3.88 4.04
N THR A 102 -1.93 3.95 4.85
CA THR A 102 -1.34 5.23 5.27
C THR A 102 -0.71 5.93 4.07
N ALA A 103 0.03 5.20 3.26
CA ALA A 103 0.68 5.78 2.08
C ALA A 103 -0.34 6.34 1.09
N LEU A 104 -1.46 5.67 0.91
CA LEU A 104 -2.48 6.07 -0.05
C LEU A 104 -3.53 7.00 0.52
N GLY A 105 -3.58 7.17 1.84
CA GLY A 105 -4.61 7.99 2.48
C GLY A 105 -5.95 7.28 2.55
N ILE A 106 -5.94 5.97 2.71
CA ILE A 106 -7.14 5.16 2.86
C ILE A 106 -7.43 4.99 4.35
N ASP A 107 -8.69 5.16 4.73
CA ASP A 107 -9.09 5.00 6.12
C ASP A 107 -8.90 3.54 6.56
N LYS A 108 -8.44 3.36 7.79
CA LYS A 108 -8.17 2.01 8.32
C LYS A 108 -9.43 1.17 8.47
N THR A 109 -10.61 1.80 8.51
CA THR A 109 -11.89 1.07 8.48
C THR A 109 -12.15 0.39 7.15
N GLN A 110 -11.38 0.71 6.12
CA GLN A 110 -11.49 0.12 4.79
C GLN A 110 -10.44 -0.97 4.54
N ILE A 111 -9.84 -1.51 5.59
CA ILE A 111 -8.92 -2.63 5.52
C ILE A 111 -9.64 -3.88 6.00
N PHE A 112 -9.66 -4.92 5.17
CA PHE A 112 -10.39 -6.16 5.46
C PHE A 112 -9.48 -7.37 5.26
N GLU A 113 -9.67 -8.38 6.07
CA GLU A 113 -9.00 -9.66 5.85
C GLU A 113 -9.75 -10.47 4.80
N ASP A 114 -9.00 -11.02 3.85
CA ASP A 114 -9.55 -11.93 2.83
C ASP A 114 -9.19 -13.35 3.22
N TYR A 115 -10.20 -14.13 3.56
CA TYR A 115 -10.01 -15.52 3.99
C TYR A 115 -9.89 -16.50 2.82
N ASN A 116 -10.04 -16.01 1.59
CA ASN A 116 -9.92 -16.85 0.42
C ASN A 116 -8.44 -17.01 0.03
N ASN A 117 -7.90 -18.19 0.24
CA ASN A 117 -6.46 -18.47 0.08
C ASN A 117 -6.06 -18.84 -1.34
N THR A 118 -6.92 -18.62 -2.33
CA THR A 118 -6.60 -19.00 -3.71
C THR A 118 -5.77 -17.95 -4.46
N ASN A 119 -5.57 -16.79 -3.86
CA ASN A 119 -4.85 -15.69 -4.49
C ASN A 119 -3.34 -15.79 -4.25
N PHE A 120 -2.57 -15.41 -5.26
CA PHE A 120 -1.11 -15.34 -5.19
C PHE A 120 -0.61 -14.01 -4.66
N HIS A 121 -1.51 -13.11 -4.31
CA HIS A 121 -1.17 -11.77 -3.84
C HIS A 121 -1.29 -11.68 -2.33
N ASP A 122 -0.44 -10.86 -1.75
CA ASP A 122 -0.50 -10.61 -0.30
C ASP A 122 -1.55 -9.54 0.02
N LEU A 123 -1.69 -8.57 -0.86
CA LEU A 123 -2.66 -7.48 -0.74
C LEU A 123 -3.45 -7.32 -2.03
N THR A 124 -4.70 -6.91 -1.89
CA THR A 124 -5.53 -6.49 -3.02
C THR A 124 -6.03 -5.08 -2.75
N LEU A 125 -5.69 -4.17 -3.64
CA LEU A 125 -6.18 -2.79 -3.60
C LEU A 125 -7.34 -2.66 -4.58
N VAL A 126 -8.53 -2.38 -4.07
CA VAL A 126 -9.72 -2.14 -4.90
C VAL A 126 -9.99 -0.64 -4.90
N ILE A 127 -9.85 -0.01 -6.05
CA ILE A 127 -10.05 1.42 -6.18
C ILE A 127 -11.54 1.69 -6.42
N GLY A 128 -12.13 2.47 -5.53
CA GLY A 128 -13.55 2.81 -5.59
C GLY A 128 -13.83 4.19 -6.15
N LYS A 129 -15.11 4.55 -6.15
CA LYS A 129 -15.58 5.83 -6.71
C LYS A 129 -15.05 7.04 -5.96
N ASN A 130 -14.56 6.85 -4.74
CA ASN A 130 -13.95 7.92 -3.95
C ASN A 130 -12.48 8.16 -4.29
N TYR A 131 -11.97 7.61 -5.37
CA TYR A 131 -10.54 7.67 -5.73
C TYR A 131 -9.99 9.09 -5.75
N ASN A 132 -10.78 10.05 -6.21
CA ASN A 132 -10.35 11.45 -6.33
C ASN A 132 -10.32 12.19 -5.00
N LYS A 133 -10.87 11.58 -3.94
CA LYS A 133 -10.81 12.12 -2.58
C LYS A 133 -9.63 11.58 -1.78
N LEU A 134 -8.94 10.58 -2.30
CA LEU A 134 -7.76 10.04 -1.63
C LEU A 134 -6.62 11.06 -1.74
N LYS A 135 -5.92 11.28 -0.63
CA LYS A 135 -4.84 12.27 -0.62
C LYS A 135 -3.71 11.89 -1.60
N SER A 136 -3.56 10.61 -1.91
CA SER A 136 -2.56 10.12 -2.84
C SER A 136 -2.88 10.42 -4.30
N PHE A 137 -4.16 10.67 -4.63
CA PHE A 137 -4.57 10.80 -6.03
C PHE A 137 -3.92 11.98 -6.72
N LYS A 138 -3.70 13.06 -6.00
CA LYS A 138 -3.07 14.26 -6.56
C LYS A 138 -1.69 13.94 -7.15
N THR A 139 -0.93 13.09 -6.48
CA THR A 139 0.37 12.63 -6.98
C THR A 139 0.21 11.48 -7.97
N ALA A 140 -0.65 10.52 -7.65
CA ALA A 140 -0.83 9.32 -8.48
C ALA A 140 -1.24 9.68 -9.91
N LYS A 141 -2.12 10.66 -10.10
CA LYS A 141 -2.59 11.04 -11.43
C LYS A 141 -1.46 11.53 -12.35
N THR A 142 -0.34 11.97 -11.81
CA THR A 142 0.81 12.39 -12.62
C THR A 142 1.48 11.21 -13.31
N PHE A 143 1.19 10.00 -12.88
CA PHE A 143 1.71 8.76 -13.48
C PHE A 143 0.84 8.24 -14.62
N ASN A 144 -0.16 9.01 -15.04
CA ASN A 144 -0.99 8.64 -16.18
C ASN A 144 -0.16 8.73 -17.46
N PRO A 145 0.05 7.60 -18.16
CA PRO A 145 0.83 7.62 -19.42
C PRO A 145 0.05 8.25 -20.59
N PHE A 146 -1.23 8.51 -20.40
CA PHE A 146 -2.13 9.01 -21.46
C PHE A 146 -2.65 10.41 -21.16
N HIS A 147 -1.86 11.24 -20.51
CA HIS A 147 -2.29 12.59 -20.13
C HIS A 147 -2.04 13.57 -21.28
N TYR A 148 -2.93 13.57 -22.21
CA TYR A 148 -2.89 14.52 -23.32
C TYR A 148 -3.84 15.67 -23.16
N ASP A 149 -4.65 15.61 -22.21
CA ASP A 149 -5.75 16.54 -22.03
C ASP A 149 -5.30 17.90 -21.52
#